data_c43a089147a2e5b670740910d06b4100
#
_entry.id   c43a089147a2e5b670740910d06b4100
#
_cell.length_a   1.000
_cell.length_b   1.000
_cell.length_c   1.000
_cell.angle_alpha   90.00
_cell.angle_beta   90.00
_cell.angle_gamma   90.00
#
_symmetry.space_group_name_H-M   'P 1'
#
loop_
_entity.id
_entity.type
_entity.pdbx_description
1 polymer ?
#
loop_
_entity_poly.entity_id
_entity_poly.type
_entity_poly.pdbx_seq_one_letter_code
_entity_poly.pdbx_strand_id
1 'polypeptide(L)'
;MNYTEAVDYIETIPKFTVKHPPEHTRELLSRLGNPQEGIKIIHVAGTNGKGSVCAYLNAMLLAGGKKTGLFTSPHLVRINERFQINGEDVSDEQFLNAFLKVEKAAKEYEAEGEGHPSYFETLFLMGMLIFKEAGVEYLVMETGLGGRLDATNVVEKPLACIITSISRDHTEYLGGTLEAIAGEKAGIIKAGVPVIYDASQPGPASVIAAKAKEMGSPAWPMEPSFYEMKTQSREGITFTFAYPGGEKAELAIPYVAKYQMMNASLAFYTMHILQDVHDIPKNVLAEGLSKIKWPCRMEMAAPGVIIDGAHNEDGIAQFVSTAGYFAKENEITILFTAVADKHYHEMIGEICEGIHPSHVVATQIDGSRVVPAEVLAEDFRKAGCTDVCAEPEIGAAYEKALGKKGSGMLFCVGSLYLAGELKAYLAKRNG
;
A
#
# COMPACT_ATOMS: atom_id res chain seq x y z
N MET A 1 -7.18 -25.64 17.31
CA MET A 1 -6.56 -24.93 16.17
C MET A 1 -5.44 -24.09 16.73
N ASN A 2 -4.26 -24.13 16.12
CA ASN A 2 -3.11 -23.28 16.44
C ASN A 2 -2.98 -22.15 15.37
N TYR A 3 -1.98 -21.27 15.53
CA TYR A 3 -1.78 -20.13 14.62
C TYR A 3 -1.56 -20.57 13.16
N THR A 4 -0.70 -21.56 12.92
CA THR A 4 -0.41 -22.04 11.57
C THR A 4 -1.67 -22.61 10.91
N GLU A 5 -2.43 -23.44 11.63
CA GLU A 5 -3.70 -23.97 11.12
C GLU A 5 -4.74 -22.88 10.81
N ALA A 6 -4.73 -21.77 11.58
CA ALA A 6 -5.61 -20.64 11.31
C ALA A 6 -5.18 -19.86 10.04
N VAL A 7 -3.88 -19.64 9.87
CA VAL A 7 -3.32 -19.02 8.63
C VAL A 7 -3.64 -19.88 7.42
N ASP A 8 -3.35 -21.19 7.49
CA ASP A 8 -3.63 -22.14 6.40
C ASP A 8 -5.12 -22.14 6.03
N TYR A 9 -6.01 -22.11 7.02
CA TYR A 9 -7.45 -22.03 6.78
C TYR A 9 -7.81 -20.72 6.04
N ILE A 10 -7.34 -19.57 6.52
CA ILE A 10 -7.59 -18.27 5.86
C ILE A 10 -7.10 -18.27 4.42
N GLU A 11 -5.93 -18.84 4.14
CA GLU A 11 -5.37 -18.93 2.78
C GLU A 11 -6.19 -19.85 1.84
N THR A 12 -7.02 -20.77 2.37
CA THR A 12 -7.98 -21.54 1.57
C THR A 12 -9.19 -20.75 1.13
N ILE A 13 -9.51 -19.63 1.81
CA ILE A 13 -10.65 -18.77 1.44
C ILE A 13 -10.32 -18.07 0.12
N PRO A 14 -11.20 -18.16 -0.89
CA PRO A 14 -10.95 -17.54 -2.19
C PRO A 14 -10.73 -16.02 -2.07
N LYS A 15 -9.61 -15.53 -2.62
CA LYS A 15 -9.21 -14.10 -2.55
C LYS A 15 -10.03 -13.21 -3.49
N PHE A 16 -10.47 -13.78 -4.61
CA PHE A 16 -11.23 -13.07 -5.64
C PHE A 16 -12.55 -13.82 -5.88
N THR A 17 -13.57 -13.42 -5.16
CA THR A 17 -14.94 -13.96 -5.27
C THR A 17 -15.91 -12.83 -5.61
N VAL A 18 -17.16 -13.19 -5.88
CA VAL A 18 -18.27 -12.21 -5.90
C VAL A 18 -18.30 -11.51 -4.54
N LYS A 19 -18.20 -10.18 -4.58
CA LYS A 19 -18.26 -9.37 -3.34
C LYS A 19 -19.64 -9.49 -2.72
N HIS A 20 -19.69 -9.75 -1.42
CA HIS A 20 -20.92 -9.65 -0.68
C HIS A 20 -21.41 -8.20 -0.60
N PRO A 21 -22.71 -7.95 -0.47
CA PRO A 21 -23.22 -6.62 -0.19
C PRO A 21 -22.71 -6.14 1.18
N PRO A 22 -22.58 -4.84 1.42
CA PRO A 22 -22.07 -4.28 2.69
C PRO A 22 -22.86 -4.73 3.92
N GLU A 23 -24.14 -5.09 3.75
CA GLU A 23 -25.01 -5.61 4.80
C GLU A 23 -24.47 -6.90 5.41
N HIS A 24 -23.87 -7.76 4.60
CA HIS A 24 -23.24 -9.01 5.04
C HIS A 24 -22.13 -8.76 6.07
N THR A 25 -21.21 -7.86 5.75
CA THR A 25 -20.13 -7.49 6.68
C THR A 25 -20.65 -6.76 7.93
N ARG A 26 -21.69 -5.90 7.77
CA ARG A 26 -22.35 -5.24 8.93
C ARG A 26 -22.97 -6.22 9.88
N GLU A 27 -23.67 -7.23 9.37
CA GLU A 27 -24.30 -8.26 10.22
C GLU A 27 -23.22 -9.04 11.00
N LEU A 28 -22.12 -9.43 10.36
CA LEU A 28 -21.00 -10.08 11.04
C LEU A 28 -20.35 -9.19 12.10
N LEU A 29 -20.18 -7.89 11.83
CA LEU A 29 -19.71 -6.93 12.85
C LEU A 29 -20.68 -6.85 14.03
N SER A 30 -21.99 -6.84 13.77
CA SER A 30 -23.02 -6.82 14.82
C SER A 30 -22.92 -8.04 15.73
N ARG A 31 -22.76 -9.23 15.17
CA ARG A 31 -22.55 -10.50 15.90
C ARG A 31 -21.26 -10.49 16.73
N LEU A 32 -20.25 -9.74 16.29
CA LEU A 32 -19.00 -9.52 17.00
C LEU A 32 -19.07 -8.36 18.01
N GLY A 33 -20.26 -7.75 18.21
CA GLY A 33 -20.49 -6.67 19.16
C GLY A 33 -20.05 -5.29 18.68
N ASN A 34 -20.04 -5.06 17.36
CA ASN A 34 -19.67 -3.80 16.70
C ASN A 34 -18.29 -3.27 17.15
N PRO A 35 -17.22 -4.04 17.00
CA PRO A 35 -15.89 -3.67 17.52
C PRO A 35 -15.34 -2.37 16.94
N GLN A 36 -15.79 -1.94 15.74
CA GLN A 36 -15.39 -0.69 15.09
C GLN A 36 -15.92 0.56 15.82
N GLU A 37 -16.95 0.43 16.67
CA GLU A 37 -17.54 1.58 17.34
C GLU A 37 -16.63 2.17 18.42
N GLY A 38 -16.55 3.50 18.43
CA GLY A 38 -15.73 4.27 19.36
C GLY A 38 -14.27 4.41 18.97
N ILE A 39 -13.81 3.76 17.89
CA ILE A 39 -12.46 3.98 17.33
C ILE A 39 -12.51 5.16 16.34
N LYS A 40 -11.56 6.07 16.46
CA LYS A 40 -11.36 7.19 15.53
C LYS A 40 -10.67 6.71 14.26
N ILE A 41 -11.42 6.52 13.17
CA ILE A 41 -10.92 5.88 11.95
C ILE A 41 -10.58 6.91 10.88
N ILE A 42 -9.40 6.81 10.25
CA ILE A 42 -9.02 7.49 9.00
C ILE A 42 -9.01 6.44 7.90
N HIS A 43 -9.82 6.65 6.85
CA HIS A 43 -10.06 5.65 5.81
C HIS A 43 -9.37 6.04 4.50
N VAL A 44 -8.53 5.17 3.96
CA VAL A 44 -7.65 5.46 2.81
C VAL A 44 -7.94 4.51 1.65
N ALA A 45 -8.31 5.09 0.50
CA ALA A 45 -8.44 4.41 -0.78
C ALA A 45 -7.48 4.99 -1.82
N GLY A 46 -7.34 4.33 -2.97
CA GLY A 46 -6.50 4.76 -4.09
C GLY A 46 -5.97 3.57 -4.89
N THR A 47 -5.24 3.83 -5.97
CA THR A 47 -4.53 2.76 -6.69
C THR A 47 -3.17 2.55 -6.07
N ASN A 48 -2.26 3.51 -6.20
CA ASN A 48 -0.93 3.48 -5.61
C ASN A 48 -0.84 4.45 -4.43
N GLY A 49 0.09 4.23 -3.50
CA GLY A 49 0.35 5.14 -2.39
C GLY A 49 -0.49 4.92 -1.12
N LYS A 50 -1.55 4.11 -1.14
CA LYS A 50 -2.41 3.85 0.04
C LYS A 50 -1.61 3.50 1.29
N GLY A 51 -0.85 2.41 1.24
CA GLY A 51 -0.03 1.96 2.37
C GLY A 51 0.99 2.99 2.83
N SER A 52 1.60 3.77 1.90
CA SER A 52 2.51 4.87 2.26
C SER A 52 1.79 5.98 3.02
N VAL A 53 0.61 6.41 2.55
CA VAL A 53 -0.21 7.42 3.24
C VAL A 53 -0.64 6.91 4.62
N CYS A 54 -1.07 5.65 4.70
CA CYS A 54 -1.41 5.01 5.99
C CYS A 54 -0.21 5.02 6.95
N ALA A 55 0.96 4.66 6.48
CA ALA A 55 2.17 4.63 7.29
C ALA A 55 2.60 6.04 7.75
N TYR A 56 2.50 7.07 6.89
CA TYR A 56 2.75 8.47 7.29
C TYR A 56 1.78 8.94 8.38
N LEU A 57 0.48 8.67 8.22
CA LEU A 57 -0.53 9.01 9.23
C LEU A 57 -0.25 8.34 10.57
N ASN A 58 0.03 7.02 10.52
CA ASN A 58 0.34 6.25 11.72
C ASN A 58 1.61 6.76 12.43
N ALA A 59 2.67 7.08 11.68
CA ALA A 59 3.91 7.64 12.24
C ALA A 59 3.69 9.00 12.92
N MET A 60 2.87 9.87 12.33
CA MET A 60 2.52 11.16 12.91
C MET A 60 1.69 11.02 14.19
N LEU A 61 0.71 10.13 14.21
CA LEU A 61 -0.11 9.83 15.39
C LEU A 61 0.75 9.25 16.53
N LEU A 62 1.65 8.31 16.20
CA LEU A 62 2.61 7.72 17.17
C LEU A 62 3.55 8.77 17.74
N ALA A 63 4.11 9.65 16.92
CA ALA A 63 4.96 10.75 17.37
C ALA A 63 4.20 11.67 18.35
N GLY A 64 2.90 11.85 18.15
CA GLY A 64 2.00 12.56 19.07
C GLY A 64 1.57 11.78 20.31
N GLY A 65 2.12 10.58 20.54
CA GLY A 65 1.83 9.75 21.71
C GLY A 65 0.43 9.12 21.69
N LYS A 66 -0.21 9.02 20.53
CA LYS A 66 -1.54 8.40 20.40
C LYS A 66 -1.42 6.88 20.35
N LYS A 67 -2.41 6.18 20.90
CA LYS A 67 -2.53 4.73 20.79
C LYS A 67 -3.15 4.36 19.46
N THR A 68 -2.38 3.76 18.56
CA THR A 68 -2.77 3.59 17.15
C THR A 68 -2.95 2.13 16.76
N GLY A 69 -3.88 1.91 15.84
CA GLY A 69 -3.99 0.73 14.99
C GLY A 69 -3.68 1.10 13.54
N LEU A 70 -3.06 0.18 12.83
CA LEU A 70 -2.83 0.28 11.39
C LEU A 70 -3.31 -1.01 10.72
N PHE A 71 -4.25 -0.87 9.77
CA PHE A 71 -4.75 -1.95 8.93
C PHE A 71 -4.35 -1.72 7.49
N THR A 72 -3.51 -2.60 6.93
CA THR A 72 -2.96 -2.45 5.56
C THR A 72 -3.01 -3.76 4.77
N SER A 73 -2.90 -3.65 3.44
CA SER A 73 -2.89 -4.79 2.52
C SER A 73 -2.12 -4.51 1.22
N PRO A 74 -1.47 -5.54 0.66
CA PRO A 74 -1.22 -6.86 1.25
C PRO A 74 -0.09 -6.83 2.29
N HIS A 75 0.17 -7.97 2.94
CA HIS A 75 1.40 -8.19 3.72
C HIS A 75 2.57 -8.55 2.80
N LEU A 76 3.80 -8.43 3.27
CA LEU A 76 5.02 -8.81 2.54
C LEU A 76 5.48 -10.23 2.88
N VAL A 77 5.68 -10.54 4.16
CA VAL A 77 6.20 -11.83 4.65
C VAL A 77 5.18 -12.56 5.49
N ARG A 78 4.58 -11.89 6.48
CA ARG A 78 3.66 -12.50 7.44
C ARG A 78 2.30 -11.82 7.42
N ILE A 79 1.25 -12.61 7.49
CA ILE A 79 -0.13 -12.09 7.51
C ILE A 79 -0.40 -11.12 8.68
N ASN A 80 0.35 -11.25 9.79
CA ASN A 80 0.29 -10.38 10.96
C ASN A 80 0.60 -8.92 10.65
N GLU A 81 1.47 -8.65 9.64
CA GLU A 81 1.83 -7.30 9.18
C GLU A 81 0.63 -6.45 8.80
N ARG A 82 -0.50 -7.10 8.47
CA ARG A 82 -1.76 -6.40 8.14
C ARG A 82 -2.37 -5.68 9.34
N PHE A 83 -1.96 -6.04 10.54
CA PHE A 83 -2.50 -5.53 11.80
C PHE A 83 -1.36 -5.06 12.68
N GLN A 84 -1.18 -3.75 12.79
CA GLN A 84 -0.18 -3.19 13.71
C GLN A 84 -0.85 -2.43 14.84
N ILE A 85 -0.31 -2.58 16.04
CA ILE A 85 -0.68 -1.83 17.24
C ILE A 85 0.55 -1.04 17.69
N ASN A 86 0.45 0.29 17.71
CA ASN A 86 1.54 1.19 18.07
C ASN A 86 2.83 0.96 17.24
N GLY A 87 2.67 0.59 15.97
CA GLY A 87 3.78 0.36 15.03
C GLY A 87 4.42 -1.03 15.09
N GLU A 88 3.90 -1.93 15.93
CA GLU A 88 4.35 -3.32 16.05
C GLU A 88 3.30 -4.26 15.49
N ASP A 89 3.74 -5.30 14.76
CA ASP A 89 2.84 -6.34 14.26
C ASP A 89 2.20 -7.10 15.42
N VAL A 90 0.95 -7.50 15.26
CA VAL A 90 0.24 -8.29 16.27
C VAL A 90 0.91 -9.66 16.48
N SER A 91 0.83 -10.17 17.71
CA SER A 91 1.34 -11.50 18.04
C SER A 91 0.49 -12.61 17.41
N ASP A 92 1.07 -13.82 17.30
CA ASP A 92 0.37 -15.02 16.81
C ASP A 92 -0.83 -15.36 17.71
N GLU A 93 -0.72 -15.08 19.01
CA GLU A 93 -1.80 -15.27 19.97
C GLU A 93 -2.96 -14.29 19.73
N GLN A 94 -2.67 -12.99 19.53
CA GLN A 94 -3.70 -11.99 19.22
C GLN A 94 -4.41 -12.32 17.91
N PHE A 95 -3.65 -12.72 16.89
CA PHE A 95 -4.17 -13.15 15.60
C PHE A 95 -5.11 -14.36 15.73
N LEU A 96 -4.64 -15.42 16.40
CA LEU A 96 -5.42 -16.66 16.60
C LEU A 96 -6.71 -16.40 17.38
N ASN A 97 -6.63 -15.61 18.47
CA ASN A 97 -7.79 -15.28 19.29
C ASN A 97 -8.88 -14.53 18.50
N ALA A 98 -8.48 -13.57 17.66
CA ALA A 98 -9.39 -12.85 16.79
C ALA A 98 -10.00 -13.78 15.73
N PHE A 99 -9.16 -14.62 15.10
CA PHE A 99 -9.63 -15.59 14.12
C PHE A 99 -10.69 -16.52 14.67
N LEU A 100 -10.47 -17.12 15.83
CA LEU A 100 -11.42 -18.07 16.43
C LEU A 100 -12.79 -17.45 16.72
N LYS A 101 -12.82 -16.14 17.08
CA LYS A 101 -14.09 -15.41 17.29
C LYS A 101 -14.80 -15.15 15.96
N VAL A 102 -14.06 -14.74 14.93
CA VAL A 102 -14.62 -14.48 13.58
C VAL A 102 -15.12 -15.79 12.97
N GLU A 103 -14.32 -16.86 13.05
CA GLU A 103 -14.71 -18.20 12.54
C GLU A 103 -16.00 -18.71 13.21
N LYS A 104 -16.14 -18.53 14.53
CA LYS A 104 -17.35 -18.90 15.23
C LYS A 104 -18.56 -18.13 14.71
N ALA A 105 -18.46 -16.80 14.58
CA ALA A 105 -19.55 -15.97 14.07
C ALA A 105 -19.89 -16.30 12.60
N ALA A 106 -18.88 -16.59 11.78
CA ALA A 106 -19.07 -17.00 10.40
C ALA A 106 -19.83 -18.33 10.29
N LYS A 107 -19.45 -19.34 11.06
CA LYS A 107 -20.15 -20.66 11.11
C LYS A 107 -21.60 -20.55 11.58
N GLU A 108 -21.87 -19.70 12.57
CA GLU A 108 -23.25 -19.45 13.04
C GLU A 108 -24.07 -18.79 11.89
N TYR A 109 -23.47 -17.85 11.16
CA TYR A 109 -24.13 -17.16 10.06
C TYR A 109 -24.37 -18.08 8.85
N GLU A 110 -23.41 -18.95 8.51
CA GLU A 110 -23.59 -20.00 7.49
C GLU A 110 -24.71 -21.00 7.86
N ALA A 111 -24.85 -21.36 9.14
CA ALA A 111 -25.89 -22.26 9.60
C ALA A 111 -27.32 -21.68 9.43
N GLU A 112 -27.44 -20.35 9.29
CA GLU A 112 -28.66 -19.63 8.95
C GLU A 112 -28.95 -19.55 7.46
N GLY A 113 -28.04 -20.08 6.61
CA GLY A 113 -28.16 -20.10 5.16
C GLY A 113 -27.48 -18.94 4.43
N GLU A 114 -26.68 -18.15 5.15
CA GLU A 114 -25.90 -17.03 4.61
C GLU A 114 -24.50 -17.46 4.12
N GLY A 115 -23.83 -16.59 3.38
CA GLY A 115 -22.50 -16.90 2.84
C GLY A 115 -21.37 -16.78 3.88
N HIS A 116 -20.29 -17.57 3.68
CA HIS A 116 -19.06 -17.41 4.45
C HIS A 116 -18.38 -16.08 4.08
N PRO A 117 -17.82 -15.30 5.02
CA PRO A 117 -17.06 -14.10 4.70
C PRO A 117 -15.89 -14.41 3.77
N SER A 118 -15.65 -13.56 2.77
CA SER A 118 -14.51 -13.65 1.87
C SER A 118 -13.19 -13.49 2.64
N TYR A 119 -12.07 -13.81 1.97
CA TYR A 119 -10.72 -13.64 2.53
C TYR A 119 -10.51 -12.27 3.17
N PHE A 120 -10.86 -11.20 2.44
CA PHE A 120 -10.62 -9.84 2.94
C PHE A 120 -11.63 -9.42 4.02
N GLU A 121 -12.89 -9.85 3.92
CA GLU A 121 -13.89 -9.64 5.00
C GLU A 121 -13.44 -10.30 6.30
N THR A 122 -12.95 -11.54 6.25
CA THR A 122 -12.42 -12.25 7.41
C THR A 122 -11.30 -11.45 8.08
N LEU A 123 -10.31 -10.98 7.29
CA LEU A 123 -9.21 -10.19 7.84
C LEU A 123 -9.68 -8.83 8.40
N PHE A 124 -10.62 -8.17 7.73
CA PHE A 124 -11.18 -6.92 8.23
C PHE A 124 -11.90 -7.11 9.58
N LEU A 125 -12.75 -8.14 9.70
CA LEU A 125 -13.46 -8.48 10.94
C LEU A 125 -12.47 -8.80 12.08
N MET A 126 -11.42 -9.58 11.79
CA MET A 126 -10.34 -9.86 12.75
C MET A 126 -9.66 -8.56 13.19
N GLY A 127 -9.31 -7.67 12.24
CA GLY A 127 -8.68 -6.38 12.53
C GLY A 127 -9.52 -5.53 13.48
N MET A 128 -10.83 -5.45 13.26
CA MET A 128 -11.72 -4.68 14.14
C MET A 128 -11.72 -5.22 15.58
N LEU A 129 -11.75 -6.55 15.76
CA LEU A 129 -11.64 -7.18 17.09
C LEU A 129 -10.28 -6.90 17.74
N ILE A 130 -9.18 -7.11 17.02
CA ILE A 130 -7.82 -6.87 17.51
C ILE A 130 -7.66 -5.44 18.01
N PHE A 131 -8.07 -4.45 17.21
CA PHE A 131 -7.92 -3.04 17.56
C PHE A 131 -8.82 -2.64 18.73
N LYS A 132 -10.05 -3.18 18.80
CA LYS A 132 -10.96 -2.96 19.94
C LYS A 132 -10.38 -3.52 21.23
N GLU A 133 -9.91 -4.76 21.22
CA GLU A 133 -9.35 -5.44 22.39
C GLU A 133 -8.05 -4.79 22.86
N ALA A 134 -7.23 -4.31 21.91
CA ALA A 134 -6.06 -3.52 22.23
C ALA A 134 -6.41 -2.13 22.78
N GLY A 135 -7.63 -1.66 22.62
CA GLY A 135 -8.07 -0.33 23.03
C GLY A 135 -7.35 0.78 22.26
N VAL A 136 -7.18 0.64 20.94
CA VAL A 136 -6.60 1.71 20.11
C VAL A 136 -7.54 2.92 20.10
N GLU A 137 -6.95 4.11 20.09
CA GLU A 137 -7.68 5.37 20.02
C GLU A 137 -7.94 5.76 18.56
N TYR A 138 -6.91 5.63 17.71
CA TYR A 138 -6.94 5.96 16.29
C TYR A 138 -6.62 4.72 15.45
N LEU A 139 -7.41 4.49 14.42
CA LEU A 139 -7.15 3.46 13.41
C LEU A 139 -6.95 4.11 12.05
N VAL A 140 -5.81 3.87 11.44
CA VAL A 140 -5.58 4.17 10.03
C VAL A 140 -5.87 2.90 9.23
N MET A 141 -6.82 2.99 8.30
CA MET A 141 -7.39 1.82 7.63
C MET A 141 -7.30 1.95 6.11
N GLU A 142 -6.59 1.04 5.48
CA GLU A 142 -6.45 0.91 4.03
C GLU A 142 -7.60 0.06 3.46
N THR A 143 -8.19 0.47 2.30
CA THR A 143 -9.09 -0.38 1.51
C THR A 143 -8.32 -1.54 0.87
N GLY A 144 -8.95 -2.70 0.74
CA GLY A 144 -8.37 -3.83 0.01
C GLY A 144 -8.41 -3.60 -1.51
N LEU A 145 -9.60 -3.42 -2.07
CA LEU A 145 -9.82 -3.28 -3.51
C LEU A 145 -11.00 -2.34 -3.81
N GLY A 146 -10.72 -1.29 -4.57
CA GLY A 146 -11.75 -0.31 -4.96
C GLY A 146 -12.08 0.63 -3.81
N GLY A 147 -13.31 0.62 -3.33
CA GLY A 147 -13.80 1.44 -2.23
C GLY A 147 -15.28 1.19 -1.96
N ARG A 148 -16.16 1.43 -2.93
CA ARG A 148 -17.62 1.35 -2.78
C ARG A 148 -18.12 0.02 -2.21
N LEU A 149 -17.57 -1.09 -2.70
CA LEU A 149 -17.91 -2.45 -2.27
C LEU A 149 -16.78 -3.12 -1.48
N ASP A 150 -15.88 -2.32 -0.90
CA ASP A 150 -14.82 -2.85 -0.04
C ASP A 150 -15.37 -3.17 1.36
N ALA A 151 -14.90 -4.25 1.98
CA ALA A 151 -15.34 -4.63 3.32
C ALA A 151 -15.15 -3.52 4.36
N THR A 152 -14.09 -2.71 4.21
CA THR A 152 -13.81 -1.58 5.11
C THR A 152 -14.83 -0.46 4.99
N ASN A 153 -15.60 -0.41 3.88
CA ASN A 153 -16.55 0.66 3.61
C ASN A 153 -17.84 0.60 4.45
N VAL A 154 -17.98 -0.41 5.28
CA VAL A 154 -19.07 -0.49 6.29
C VAL A 154 -18.89 0.49 7.45
N VAL A 155 -17.70 1.09 7.60
CA VAL A 155 -17.45 2.18 8.55
C VAL A 155 -18.18 3.43 8.06
N GLU A 156 -19.16 3.89 8.81
CA GLU A 156 -20.07 4.97 8.38
C GLU A 156 -19.57 6.37 8.72
N LYS A 157 -18.78 6.52 9.78
CA LYS A 157 -18.33 7.83 10.29
C LYS A 157 -16.83 7.84 10.55
N PRO A 158 -15.98 7.70 9.50
CA PRO A 158 -14.55 7.95 9.67
C PRO A 158 -14.30 9.43 9.97
N LEU A 159 -13.16 9.76 10.57
CA LEU A 159 -12.73 11.16 10.79
C LEU A 159 -12.44 11.88 9.48
N ALA A 160 -11.84 11.17 8.52
CA ALA A 160 -11.54 11.64 7.18
C ALA A 160 -11.48 10.47 6.22
N CYS A 161 -11.76 10.75 4.93
CA CYS A 161 -11.49 9.87 3.81
C CYS A 161 -10.30 10.43 3.03
N ILE A 162 -9.40 9.56 2.59
CA ILE A 162 -8.28 9.95 1.73
C ILE A 162 -8.32 9.13 0.46
N ILE A 163 -8.14 9.77 -0.70
CA ILE A 163 -8.02 9.08 -1.99
C ILE A 163 -6.68 9.45 -2.60
N THR A 164 -5.77 8.47 -2.65
CA THR A 164 -4.43 8.63 -3.21
C THR A 164 -4.48 8.58 -4.74
N SER A 165 -3.35 8.39 -5.43
CA SER A 165 -3.30 8.40 -6.89
C SER A 165 -4.27 7.40 -7.52
N ILE A 166 -4.84 7.78 -8.67
CA ILE A 166 -5.70 6.94 -9.50
C ILE A 166 -4.94 6.55 -10.74
N SER A 167 -4.78 5.25 -10.96
CA SER A 167 -4.19 4.70 -12.18
C SER A 167 -4.87 3.39 -12.56
N ARG A 168 -4.58 2.88 -13.75
CA ARG A 168 -5.14 1.61 -14.23
C ARG A 168 -4.58 0.47 -13.40
N ASP A 169 -5.44 -0.19 -12.67
CA ASP A 169 -5.18 -1.43 -11.96
C ASP A 169 -6.52 -2.13 -11.69
N HIS A 170 -6.50 -3.45 -11.65
CA HIS A 170 -7.71 -4.26 -11.43
C HIS A 170 -8.89 -3.87 -12.32
N THR A 171 -8.63 -3.58 -13.59
CA THR A 171 -9.62 -3.05 -14.56
C THR A 171 -10.79 -4.00 -14.80
N GLU A 172 -10.59 -5.31 -14.61
CA GLU A 172 -11.65 -6.34 -14.66
C GLU A 172 -12.73 -6.13 -13.58
N TYR A 173 -12.38 -5.53 -12.44
CA TYR A 173 -13.28 -5.32 -11.30
C TYR A 173 -13.74 -3.86 -11.16
N LEU A 174 -12.86 -2.90 -11.49
CA LEU A 174 -13.07 -1.48 -11.20
C LEU A 174 -13.48 -0.66 -12.43
N GLY A 175 -13.47 -1.28 -13.63
CA GLY A 175 -13.75 -0.61 -14.90
C GLY A 175 -12.50 -0.19 -15.69
N GLY A 176 -12.69 0.04 -16.98
CA GLY A 176 -11.60 0.25 -17.95
C GLY A 176 -11.08 1.69 -18.04
N THR A 177 -11.71 2.66 -17.36
CA THR A 177 -11.31 4.08 -17.41
C THR A 177 -10.89 4.60 -16.03
N LEU A 178 -10.06 5.64 -16.03
CA LEU A 178 -9.61 6.27 -14.77
C LEU A 178 -10.79 6.87 -14.00
N GLU A 179 -11.80 7.38 -14.69
CA GLU A 179 -13.01 7.95 -14.09
C GLU A 179 -13.86 6.85 -13.42
N ALA A 180 -13.99 5.68 -14.03
CA ALA A 180 -14.69 4.55 -13.42
C ALA A 180 -13.98 4.07 -12.15
N ILE A 181 -12.65 3.92 -12.21
CA ILE A 181 -11.81 3.56 -11.06
C ILE A 181 -11.92 4.61 -9.95
N ALA A 182 -11.90 5.91 -10.30
CA ALA A 182 -12.09 7.00 -9.35
C ALA A 182 -13.48 6.94 -8.70
N GLY A 183 -14.53 6.61 -9.46
CA GLY A 183 -15.90 6.44 -8.95
C GLY A 183 -16.00 5.32 -7.90
N GLU A 184 -15.39 4.16 -8.16
CA GLU A 184 -15.34 3.06 -7.20
C GLU A 184 -14.61 3.45 -5.90
N LYS A 185 -13.48 4.18 -6.01
CA LYS A 185 -12.72 4.64 -4.84
C LYS A 185 -13.43 5.77 -4.09
N ALA A 186 -14.06 6.70 -4.81
CA ALA A 186 -14.88 7.77 -4.21
C ALA A 186 -16.09 7.22 -3.42
N GLY A 187 -16.45 5.95 -3.60
CA GLY A 187 -17.46 5.26 -2.80
C GLY A 187 -17.16 5.19 -1.29
N ILE A 188 -15.93 5.49 -0.84
CA ILE A 188 -15.62 5.59 0.59
C ILE A 188 -16.05 6.93 1.21
N ILE A 189 -16.39 7.94 0.40
CA ILE A 189 -16.78 9.27 0.88
C ILE A 189 -18.11 9.16 1.61
N LYS A 190 -18.16 9.69 2.83
CA LYS A 190 -19.34 9.64 3.72
C LYS A 190 -19.93 11.04 3.93
N ALA A 191 -21.23 11.10 4.17
CA ALA A 191 -21.94 12.36 4.32
C ALA A 191 -21.31 13.26 5.41
N GLY A 192 -20.90 14.47 5.02
CA GLY A 192 -20.29 15.47 5.90
C GLY A 192 -18.88 15.17 6.38
N VAL A 193 -18.27 14.03 5.99
CA VAL A 193 -16.91 13.66 6.37
C VAL A 193 -15.91 14.29 5.39
N PRO A 194 -14.83 14.97 5.86
CA PRO A 194 -13.84 15.56 4.97
C PRO A 194 -13.15 14.53 4.09
N VAL A 195 -12.92 14.86 2.80
CA VAL A 195 -12.14 14.07 1.87
C VAL A 195 -10.94 14.86 1.36
N ILE A 196 -9.75 14.26 1.50
CA ILE A 196 -8.48 14.78 0.98
C ILE A 196 -8.07 13.86 -0.16
N TYR A 197 -7.74 14.38 -1.33
CA TYR A 197 -7.46 13.53 -2.48
C TYR A 197 -6.40 14.08 -3.42
N ASP A 198 -5.69 13.19 -4.10
CA ASP A 198 -4.74 13.52 -5.16
C ASP A 198 -5.49 14.09 -6.36
N ALA A 199 -5.21 15.33 -6.69
CA ALA A 199 -5.81 16.08 -7.80
C ALA A 199 -4.83 16.29 -8.98
N SER A 200 -3.74 15.54 -9.04
CA SER A 200 -2.75 15.65 -10.14
C SER A 200 -3.33 15.30 -11.52
N GLN A 201 -4.42 14.51 -11.56
CA GLN A 201 -5.12 14.13 -12.79
C GLN A 201 -6.54 14.72 -12.81
N PRO A 202 -6.87 15.64 -13.76
CA PRO A 202 -8.16 16.35 -13.77
C PRO A 202 -9.40 15.46 -13.90
N GLY A 203 -9.35 14.38 -14.70
CA GLY A 203 -10.48 13.45 -14.90
C GLY A 203 -10.90 12.79 -13.58
N PRO A 204 -10.05 11.98 -12.95
CA PRO A 204 -10.30 11.40 -11.63
C PRO A 204 -10.67 12.42 -10.56
N ALA A 205 -9.95 13.55 -10.50
CA ALA A 205 -10.23 14.62 -9.53
C ALA A 205 -11.65 15.17 -9.64
N SER A 206 -12.16 15.34 -10.87
CA SER A 206 -13.53 15.82 -11.10
C SER A 206 -14.59 14.84 -10.60
N VAL A 207 -14.36 13.53 -10.74
CA VAL A 207 -15.26 12.47 -10.24
C VAL A 207 -15.30 12.48 -8.71
N ILE A 208 -14.14 12.58 -8.07
CA ILE A 208 -14.05 12.64 -6.60
C ILE A 208 -14.72 13.90 -6.07
N ALA A 209 -14.48 15.07 -6.68
CA ALA A 209 -15.11 16.32 -6.32
C ALA A 209 -16.64 16.30 -6.47
N ALA A 210 -17.14 15.68 -7.55
CA ALA A 210 -18.58 15.51 -7.77
C ALA A 210 -19.20 14.62 -6.69
N LYS A 211 -18.55 13.51 -6.32
CA LYS A 211 -19.02 12.63 -5.23
C LYS A 211 -18.98 13.32 -3.88
N ALA A 212 -17.94 14.07 -3.59
CA ALA A 212 -17.86 14.87 -2.35
C ALA A 212 -19.01 15.89 -2.25
N LYS A 213 -19.31 16.58 -3.34
CA LYS A 213 -20.43 17.52 -3.42
C LYS A 213 -21.78 16.81 -3.20
N GLU A 214 -21.99 15.64 -3.84
CA GLU A 214 -23.19 14.80 -3.65
C GLU A 214 -23.39 14.45 -2.16
N MET A 215 -22.29 14.09 -1.47
CA MET A 215 -22.31 13.70 -0.06
C MET A 215 -22.30 14.88 0.92
N GLY A 216 -22.24 16.12 0.43
CA GLY A 216 -22.08 17.29 1.29
C GLY A 216 -20.79 17.30 2.10
N SER A 217 -19.75 16.65 1.58
CA SER A 217 -18.45 16.46 2.24
C SER A 217 -17.51 17.63 1.92
N PRO A 218 -16.84 18.24 2.91
CA PRO A 218 -15.71 19.14 2.65
C PRO A 218 -14.63 18.43 1.81
N ALA A 219 -14.25 19.04 0.68
CA ALA A 219 -13.33 18.40 -0.29
C ALA A 219 -12.06 19.22 -0.43
N TRP A 220 -10.92 18.54 -0.31
CA TRP A 220 -9.59 19.13 -0.30
C TRP A 220 -8.72 18.50 -1.38
N PRO A 221 -8.71 19.06 -2.62
CA PRO A 221 -7.82 18.60 -3.68
C PRO A 221 -6.37 18.93 -3.32
N MET A 222 -5.49 17.95 -3.44
CA MET A 222 -4.06 18.12 -3.29
C MET A 222 -3.40 18.11 -4.66
N GLU A 223 -2.80 19.23 -5.06
CA GLU A 223 -2.13 19.41 -6.34
C GLU A 223 -0.61 19.39 -6.18
N PRO A 224 0.15 19.00 -7.23
CA PRO A 224 1.61 19.07 -7.22
C PRO A 224 2.16 20.50 -6.95
N SER A 225 1.38 21.54 -7.21
CA SER A 225 1.73 22.93 -6.92
C SER A 225 1.81 23.26 -5.43
N PHE A 226 1.27 22.41 -4.54
CA PHE A 226 1.32 22.62 -3.08
C PHE A 226 2.63 22.17 -2.44
N TYR A 227 3.53 21.53 -3.18
CA TYR A 227 4.83 21.16 -2.65
C TYR A 227 5.96 21.48 -3.64
N GLU A 228 7.09 21.90 -3.11
CA GLU A 228 8.30 22.22 -3.88
C GLU A 228 9.51 21.51 -3.27
N MET A 229 10.13 20.64 -4.06
CA MET A 229 11.34 19.94 -3.63
C MET A 229 12.50 20.92 -3.42
N LYS A 230 13.16 20.83 -2.26
CA LYS A 230 14.36 21.61 -1.93
C LYS A 230 15.63 20.80 -2.18
N THR A 231 15.70 19.62 -1.60
CA THR A 231 16.85 18.73 -1.78
C THR A 231 16.39 17.30 -2.02
N GLN A 232 17.21 16.55 -2.77
CA GLN A 232 17.08 15.11 -2.92
C GLN A 232 18.46 14.49 -2.70
N SER A 233 18.57 13.53 -1.80
CA SER A 233 19.78 12.77 -1.51
C SER A 233 19.48 11.28 -1.42
N ARG A 234 20.49 10.46 -1.14
CA ARG A 234 20.29 9.02 -0.90
C ARG A 234 19.55 8.72 0.42
N GLU A 235 19.53 9.67 1.35
CA GLU A 235 18.87 9.56 2.65
C GLU A 235 17.41 10.04 2.61
N GLY A 236 17.01 10.80 1.57
CA GLY A 236 15.64 11.27 1.45
C GLY A 236 15.46 12.59 0.71
N ILE A 237 14.28 13.15 0.85
CA ILE A 237 13.85 14.40 0.24
C ILE A 237 13.47 15.41 1.32
N THR A 238 13.91 16.68 1.17
CA THR A 238 13.32 17.82 1.87
C THR A 238 12.50 18.66 0.89
N PHE A 239 11.36 19.15 1.33
CA PHE A 239 10.48 19.95 0.49
C PHE A 239 9.67 20.94 1.31
N THR A 240 9.25 22.05 0.68
CA THR A 240 8.29 22.99 1.25
C THR A 240 6.89 22.54 0.89
N PHE A 241 6.00 22.43 1.87
CA PHE A 241 4.58 22.25 1.68
C PHE A 241 3.85 23.57 1.91
N ALA A 242 3.03 24.02 0.95
CA ALA A 242 2.21 25.22 1.04
C ALA A 242 0.76 24.85 1.32
N TYR A 243 0.23 25.28 2.46
CA TYR A 243 -1.20 25.12 2.76
C TYR A 243 -2.08 25.93 1.83
N PRO A 244 -3.29 25.49 1.52
CA PRO A 244 -4.33 26.38 1.03
C PRO A 244 -4.51 27.56 1.99
N GLY A 245 -4.24 28.80 1.54
CA GLY A 245 -4.20 29.99 2.40
C GLY A 245 -2.82 30.61 2.61
N GLY A 246 -1.75 29.97 2.08
CA GLY A 246 -0.42 30.57 1.94
C GLY A 246 0.58 30.30 3.07
N GLU A 247 0.17 29.67 4.18
CA GLU A 247 1.11 29.18 5.19
C GLU A 247 2.02 28.10 4.59
N LYS A 248 3.26 28.00 5.05
CA LYS A 248 4.23 27.00 4.57
C LYS A 248 4.81 26.19 5.72
N ALA A 249 5.13 24.93 5.43
CA ALA A 249 5.86 24.04 6.32
C ALA A 249 7.05 23.42 5.57
N GLU A 250 8.20 23.32 6.24
CA GLU A 250 9.34 22.56 5.74
C GLU A 250 9.22 21.12 6.22
N LEU A 251 9.21 20.17 5.29
CA LEU A 251 9.02 18.75 5.55
C LEU A 251 10.22 17.96 5.04
N ALA A 252 10.50 16.85 5.72
CA ALA A 252 11.51 15.88 5.32
C ALA A 252 10.91 14.47 5.32
N ILE A 253 11.27 13.67 4.32
CA ILE A 253 10.88 12.26 4.21
C ILE A 253 12.11 11.39 3.94
N PRO A 254 12.23 10.20 4.55
CA PRO A 254 13.39 9.32 4.38
C PRO A 254 13.26 8.44 3.12
N TYR A 255 12.73 9.01 2.03
CA TYR A 255 12.55 8.33 0.74
C TYR A 255 13.07 9.19 -0.39
N VAL A 256 13.70 8.53 -1.36
CA VAL A 256 14.28 9.18 -2.54
C VAL A 256 13.28 9.38 -3.68
N ALA A 257 12.14 8.71 -3.63
CA ALA A 257 11.13 8.73 -4.68
C ALA A 257 10.24 9.98 -4.59
N LYS A 258 10.19 10.75 -5.67
CA LYS A 258 9.47 12.04 -5.71
C LYS A 258 7.96 11.92 -5.45
N TYR A 259 7.33 10.80 -5.86
CA TYR A 259 5.90 10.57 -5.61
C TYR A 259 5.56 10.51 -4.12
N GLN A 260 6.54 10.23 -3.26
CA GLN A 260 6.35 10.24 -1.82
C GLN A 260 6.08 11.64 -1.26
N MET A 261 6.43 12.71 -1.97
CA MET A 261 6.03 14.07 -1.55
C MET A 261 4.51 14.25 -1.61
N MET A 262 3.82 13.73 -2.65
CA MET A 262 2.35 13.75 -2.72
C MET A 262 1.75 12.93 -1.58
N ASN A 263 2.23 11.69 -1.36
CA ASN A 263 1.74 10.83 -0.29
C ASN A 263 1.91 11.47 1.10
N ALA A 264 3.09 12.05 1.36
CA ALA A 264 3.38 12.77 2.60
C ALA A 264 2.51 14.02 2.75
N SER A 265 2.28 14.77 1.66
CA SER A 265 1.43 15.95 1.66
C SER A 265 -0.03 15.62 1.95
N LEU A 266 -0.57 14.55 1.35
CA LEU A 266 -1.92 14.05 1.65
C LEU A 266 -2.07 13.70 3.14
N ALA A 267 -1.12 12.96 3.68
CA ALA A 267 -1.14 12.58 5.10
C ALA A 267 -0.99 13.80 6.03
N PHE A 268 -0.02 14.66 5.75
CA PHE A 268 0.26 15.84 6.57
C PHE A 268 -0.91 16.84 6.56
N TYR A 269 -1.51 17.05 5.39
CA TYR A 269 -2.67 17.93 5.28
C TYR A 269 -3.92 17.35 5.94
N THR A 270 -4.10 16.02 5.88
CA THR A 270 -5.17 15.36 6.64
C THR A 270 -5.03 15.61 8.14
N MET A 271 -3.81 15.49 8.68
CA MET A 271 -3.58 15.80 10.09
C MET A 271 -3.81 17.29 10.40
N HIS A 272 -3.50 18.21 9.48
CA HIS A 272 -3.84 19.61 9.64
C HIS A 272 -5.36 19.84 9.71
N ILE A 273 -6.15 19.21 8.84
CA ILE A 273 -7.63 19.28 8.87
C ILE A 273 -8.20 18.70 10.17
N LEU A 274 -7.56 17.70 10.74
CA LEU A 274 -7.98 17.04 11.98
C LEU A 274 -7.34 17.63 13.26
N GLN A 275 -6.72 18.81 13.18
CA GLN A 275 -5.96 19.41 14.30
C GLN A 275 -6.75 19.46 15.60
N ASP A 276 -8.02 19.88 15.54
CA ASP A 276 -8.90 20.00 16.71
C ASP A 276 -9.32 18.63 17.30
N VAL A 277 -9.08 17.53 16.57
CA VAL A 277 -9.43 16.17 17.01
C VAL A 277 -8.28 15.48 17.73
N HIS A 278 -7.04 15.68 17.25
CA HIS A 278 -5.86 14.97 17.78
C HIS A 278 -4.97 15.85 18.67
N ASP A 279 -5.01 17.18 18.51
CA ASP A 279 -4.24 18.17 19.29
C ASP A 279 -2.71 17.91 19.31
N ILE A 280 -2.15 17.42 18.18
CA ILE A 280 -0.71 17.17 18.02
C ILE A 280 -0.06 18.41 17.41
N PRO A 281 1.00 18.98 17.99
CA PRO A 281 1.69 20.14 17.42
C PRO A 281 2.28 19.84 16.03
N LYS A 282 2.25 20.84 15.12
CA LYS A 282 2.73 20.69 13.72
C LYS A 282 4.19 20.22 13.63
N ASN A 283 5.05 20.66 14.51
CA ASN A 283 6.44 20.22 14.54
C ASN A 283 6.58 18.73 14.92
N VAL A 284 5.72 18.20 15.80
CA VAL A 284 5.67 16.78 16.16
C VAL A 284 5.16 15.95 14.97
N LEU A 285 4.16 16.46 14.23
CA LEU A 285 3.70 15.82 13.00
C LEU A 285 4.83 15.74 11.96
N ALA A 286 5.57 16.83 11.74
CA ALA A 286 6.70 16.88 10.81
C ALA A 286 7.83 15.92 11.25
N GLU A 287 8.10 15.82 12.55
CA GLU A 287 9.07 14.86 13.12
C GLU A 287 8.62 13.41 12.86
N GLY A 288 7.36 13.07 13.14
CA GLY A 288 6.79 11.74 12.88
C GLY A 288 6.91 11.36 11.41
N LEU A 289 6.58 12.28 10.50
CA LEU A 289 6.69 12.10 9.07
C LEU A 289 8.14 11.81 8.62
N SER A 290 9.13 12.46 9.22
CA SER A 290 10.55 12.26 8.89
C SER A 290 11.16 10.94 9.40
N LYS A 291 10.50 10.28 10.35
CA LYS A 291 10.97 9.03 10.98
C LYS A 291 10.24 7.78 10.52
N ILE A 292 9.33 7.91 9.55
CA ILE A 292 8.57 6.78 9.01
C ILE A 292 9.48 5.65 8.53
N LYS A 293 9.02 4.41 8.76
CA LYS A 293 9.57 3.20 8.16
C LYS A 293 8.45 2.46 7.45
N TRP A 294 8.54 2.35 6.14
CA TRP A 294 7.59 1.60 5.33
C TRP A 294 8.35 0.78 4.28
N PRO A 295 8.38 -0.54 4.41
CA PRO A 295 9.26 -1.37 3.60
C PRO A 295 8.87 -1.40 2.12
N CYS A 296 9.84 -1.76 1.28
CA CYS A 296 9.67 -1.97 -0.16
C CYS A 296 9.11 -0.75 -0.92
N ARG A 297 9.53 0.46 -0.54
CA ARG A 297 9.28 1.71 -1.27
C ARG A 297 10.60 2.41 -1.55
N MET A 298 11.32 1.94 -2.59
CA MET A 298 12.70 2.33 -2.88
C MET A 298 13.60 2.15 -1.65
N GLU A 299 13.38 1.06 -0.91
CA GLU A 299 14.09 0.73 0.33
C GLU A 299 15.51 0.27 0.04
N MET A 300 16.51 0.94 0.63
CA MET A 300 17.89 0.48 0.64
C MET A 300 18.03 -0.71 1.59
N ALA A 301 17.89 -1.93 1.07
CA ALA A 301 17.92 -3.16 1.87
C ALA A 301 19.34 -3.62 2.23
N ALA A 302 20.32 -3.24 1.41
CA ALA A 302 21.76 -3.45 1.65
C ALA A 302 22.56 -2.40 0.84
N PRO A 303 23.86 -2.21 1.07
CA PRO A 303 24.65 -1.27 0.30
C PRO A 303 24.56 -1.48 -1.21
N GLY A 304 23.96 -0.51 -1.91
CA GLY A 304 23.71 -0.56 -3.35
C GLY A 304 22.63 -1.56 -3.80
N VAL A 305 21.75 -2.02 -2.90
CA VAL A 305 20.61 -2.88 -3.20
C VAL A 305 19.32 -2.19 -2.78
N ILE A 306 18.43 -1.94 -3.73
CA ILE A 306 17.14 -1.31 -3.50
C ILE A 306 16.02 -2.30 -3.83
N ILE A 307 15.04 -2.41 -2.93
CA ILE A 307 13.82 -3.19 -3.13
C ILE A 307 12.64 -2.23 -3.29
N ASP A 308 11.87 -2.42 -4.35
CA ASP A 308 10.65 -1.65 -4.59
C ASP A 308 9.47 -2.56 -4.94
N GLY A 309 8.31 -2.22 -4.42
CA GLY A 309 7.07 -2.97 -4.62
C GLY A 309 6.25 -2.53 -5.85
N ALA A 310 6.80 -1.77 -6.80
CA ALA A 310 6.14 -1.41 -8.04
C ALA A 310 5.78 -2.68 -8.83
N HIS A 311 4.51 -2.76 -9.29
CA HIS A 311 3.94 -3.96 -9.90
C HIS A 311 2.82 -3.67 -10.91
N ASN A 312 2.64 -2.41 -11.29
CA ASN A 312 1.74 -1.96 -12.35
C ASN A 312 2.42 -0.84 -13.14
N GLU A 313 1.85 -0.46 -14.30
CA GLU A 313 2.44 0.51 -15.22
C GLU A 313 2.82 1.82 -14.50
N ASP A 314 1.89 2.45 -13.78
CA ASP A 314 2.16 3.70 -13.06
C ASP A 314 3.23 3.53 -11.96
N GLY A 315 3.19 2.42 -11.23
CA GLY A 315 4.23 2.09 -10.24
C GLY A 315 5.61 1.97 -10.88
N ILE A 316 5.71 1.31 -12.03
CA ILE A 316 6.97 1.18 -12.79
C ILE A 316 7.42 2.53 -13.34
N ALA A 317 6.53 3.38 -13.85
CA ALA A 317 6.88 4.74 -14.27
C ALA A 317 7.52 5.54 -13.13
N GLN A 318 6.94 5.47 -11.95
CA GLN A 318 7.49 6.12 -10.75
C GLN A 318 8.84 5.51 -10.32
N PHE A 319 8.95 4.18 -10.40
CA PHE A 319 10.21 3.47 -10.17
C PHE A 319 11.29 3.92 -11.15
N VAL A 320 11.02 3.90 -12.46
CA VAL A 320 11.95 4.33 -13.53
C VAL A 320 12.40 5.77 -13.31
N SER A 321 11.47 6.68 -13.02
CA SER A 321 11.79 8.08 -12.71
C SER A 321 12.76 8.20 -11.53
N THR A 322 12.62 7.34 -10.52
CA THR A 322 13.49 7.37 -9.33
C THR A 322 14.82 6.65 -9.59
N ALA A 323 14.80 5.47 -10.22
CA ALA A 323 16.00 4.71 -10.57
C ALA A 323 16.91 5.48 -11.53
N GLY A 324 16.33 6.27 -12.45
CA GLY A 324 17.06 7.17 -13.34
C GLY A 324 17.91 8.23 -12.62
N TYR A 325 17.58 8.57 -11.36
CA TYR A 325 18.46 9.42 -10.54
C TYR A 325 19.79 8.71 -10.22
N PHE A 326 19.74 7.40 -9.93
CA PHE A 326 20.91 6.58 -9.61
C PHE A 326 21.68 6.15 -10.86
N ALA A 327 20.99 5.93 -11.98
CA ALA A 327 21.56 5.49 -13.26
C ALA A 327 22.56 6.48 -13.87
N LYS A 328 22.50 7.76 -13.47
CA LYS A 328 23.45 8.79 -13.93
C LYS A 328 24.90 8.52 -13.52
N GLU A 329 25.10 7.83 -12.41
CA GLU A 329 26.41 7.64 -11.78
C GLU A 329 26.75 6.16 -11.55
N ASN A 330 25.83 5.24 -11.87
CA ASN A 330 26.01 3.82 -11.56
C ASN A 330 25.55 2.94 -12.72
N GLU A 331 26.22 1.81 -12.91
CA GLU A 331 25.68 0.70 -13.69
C GLU A 331 24.50 0.09 -12.95
N ILE A 332 23.42 -0.23 -13.67
CA ILE A 332 22.19 -0.74 -13.08
C ILE A 332 22.01 -2.21 -13.42
N THR A 333 21.81 -3.00 -12.38
CA THR A 333 21.33 -4.38 -12.47
C THR A 333 19.88 -4.42 -12.02
N ILE A 334 19.02 -5.11 -12.78
CA ILE A 334 17.61 -5.34 -12.42
C ILE A 334 17.41 -6.81 -12.07
N LEU A 335 16.79 -7.07 -10.92
CA LEU A 335 16.15 -8.35 -10.59
C LEU A 335 14.64 -8.15 -10.72
N PHE A 336 14.00 -8.90 -11.62
CA PHE A 336 12.61 -8.66 -12.00
C PHE A 336 11.77 -9.92 -11.98
N THR A 337 10.54 -9.79 -11.52
CA THR A 337 9.44 -10.73 -11.76
C THR A 337 8.13 -9.99 -11.96
N ALA A 338 7.13 -10.69 -12.50
CA ALA A 338 5.77 -10.16 -12.63
C ALA A 338 4.75 -11.28 -12.49
N VAL A 339 3.48 -10.89 -12.29
CA VAL A 339 2.32 -11.80 -12.32
C VAL A 339 1.58 -11.65 -13.64
N ALA A 340 0.96 -12.74 -14.10
CA ALA A 340 0.35 -12.85 -15.43
C ALA A 340 -0.85 -11.91 -15.67
N ASP A 341 -1.50 -11.44 -14.61
CA ASP A 341 -2.63 -10.51 -14.66
C ASP A 341 -2.20 -9.03 -14.74
N LYS A 342 -0.91 -8.76 -14.87
CA LYS A 342 -0.37 -7.41 -15.06
C LYS A 342 0.16 -7.21 -16.49
N HIS A 343 0.22 -5.97 -16.93
CA HIS A 343 0.76 -5.58 -18.24
C HIS A 343 2.30 -5.57 -18.18
N TYR A 344 2.90 -6.73 -17.94
CA TYR A 344 4.33 -6.83 -17.69
C TYR A 344 5.19 -6.55 -18.93
N HIS A 345 4.65 -6.70 -20.14
CA HIS A 345 5.35 -6.32 -21.37
C HIS A 345 5.63 -4.82 -21.42
N GLU A 346 4.61 -4.00 -21.07
CA GLU A 346 4.70 -2.55 -20.99
C GLU A 346 5.67 -2.14 -19.88
N MET A 347 5.59 -2.78 -18.72
CA MET A 347 6.49 -2.56 -17.59
C MET A 347 7.96 -2.81 -17.96
N ILE A 348 8.25 -3.91 -18.68
CA ILE A 348 9.59 -4.25 -19.16
C ILE A 348 10.08 -3.21 -20.19
N GLY A 349 9.23 -2.83 -21.15
CA GLY A 349 9.55 -1.78 -22.13
C GLY A 349 9.97 -0.48 -21.44
N GLU A 350 9.19 -0.02 -20.46
CA GLU A 350 9.47 1.22 -19.73
C GLU A 350 10.77 1.16 -18.91
N ILE A 351 11.07 0.02 -18.27
CA ILE A 351 12.34 -0.20 -17.58
C ILE A 351 13.52 -0.11 -18.56
N CYS A 352 13.42 -0.79 -19.71
CA CYS A 352 14.50 -0.81 -20.70
C CYS A 352 14.74 0.57 -21.31
N GLU A 353 13.68 1.29 -21.67
CA GLU A 353 13.77 2.63 -22.27
C GLU A 353 14.22 3.71 -21.29
N GLY A 354 13.77 3.63 -20.03
CA GLY A 354 14.03 4.69 -19.07
C GLY A 354 15.29 4.53 -18.24
N ILE A 355 15.80 3.29 -18.07
CA ILE A 355 16.96 3.00 -17.20
C ILE A 355 18.15 2.49 -18.01
N HIS A 356 17.92 1.77 -19.13
CA HIS A 356 18.94 1.07 -19.89
C HIS A 356 19.82 0.16 -19.02
N PRO A 357 19.24 -0.87 -18.37
CA PRO A 357 19.98 -1.70 -17.43
C PRO A 357 21.15 -2.44 -18.10
N SER A 358 22.31 -2.45 -17.44
CA SER A 358 23.50 -3.17 -17.91
C SER A 358 23.31 -4.68 -17.79
N HIS A 359 22.58 -5.11 -16.75
CA HIS A 359 22.33 -6.52 -16.44
C HIS A 359 20.88 -6.73 -15.99
N VAL A 360 20.25 -7.81 -16.44
CA VAL A 360 18.92 -8.22 -16.00
C VAL A 360 18.95 -9.69 -15.56
N VAL A 361 18.40 -9.95 -14.40
CA VAL A 361 18.08 -11.30 -13.91
C VAL A 361 16.57 -11.40 -13.77
N ALA A 362 15.94 -12.19 -14.63
CA ALA A 362 14.51 -12.48 -14.51
C ALA A 362 14.32 -13.68 -13.60
N THR A 363 13.37 -13.57 -12.67
CA THR A 363 12.99 -14.67 -11.76
C THR A 363 11.48 -14.88 -11.78
N GLN A 364 10.99 -15.86 -11.07
CA GLN A 364 9.57 -16.14 -10.96
C GLN A 364 9.16 -16.32 -9.50
N ILE A 365 7.90 -16.01 -9.21
CA ILE A 365 7.27 -16.31 -7.93
C ILE A 365 6.50 -17.62 -8.05
N ASP A 366 6.25 -18.29 -6.94
CA ASP A 366 5.38 -19.46 -6.91
C ASP A 366 3.89 -19.06 -7.00
N GLY A 367 3.06 -19.97 -7.53
CA GLY A 367 1.61 -19.80 -7.54
C GLY A 367 0.96 -19.86 -8.92
N SER A 368 -0.37 -19.71 -8.95
CA SER A 368 -1.19 -19.85 -10.15
C SER A 368 -1.07 -18.72 -11.18
N ARG A 369 -0.49 -17.59 -10.79
CA ARG A 369 -0.31 -16.41 -11.66
C ARG A 369 1.15 -16.19 -12.06
N VAL A 370 1.95 -17.25 -12.02
CA VAL A 370 3.36 -17.19 -12.38
C VAL A 370 3.56 -16.82 -13.84
N VAL A 371 4.48 -15.90 -14.12
CA VAL A 371 5.11 -15.75 -15.43
C VAL A 371 6.48 -16.42 -15.35
N PRO A 372 6.78 -17.44 -16.17
CA PRO A 372 8.07 -18.14 -16.11
C PRO A 372 9.24 -17.18 -16.33
N ALA A 373 10.32 -17.38 -15.57
CA ALA A 373 11.52 -16.54 -15.63
C ALA A 373 12.09 -16.42 -17.07
N GLU A 374 12.07 -17.51 -17.84
CA GLU A 374 12.54 -17.52 -19.23
C GLU A 374 11.67 -16.63 -20.15
N VAL A 375 10.34 -16.57 -19.91
CA VAL A 375 9.44 -15.70 -20.67
C VAL A 375 9.78 -14.22 -20.41
N LEU A 376 9.95 -13.86 -19.15
CA LEU A 376 10.36 -12.50 -18.77
C LEU A 376 11.74 -12.15 -19.33
N ALA A 377 12.71 -13.08 -19.25
CA ALA A 377 14.04 -12.86 -19.82
C ALA A 377 14.00 -12.64 -21.33
N GLU A 378 13.17 -13.39 -22.06
CA GLU A 378 13.00 -13.22 -23.50
C GLU A 378 12.39 -11.85 -23.85
N ASP A 379 11.43 -11.36 -23.04
CA ASP A 379 10.82 -10.06 -23.26
C ASP A 379 11.81 -8.92 -22.99
N PHE A 380 12.68 -9.03 -21.98
CA PHE A 380 13.79 -8.09 -21.80
C PHE A 380 14.78 -8.09 -22.98
N ARG A 381 15.09 -9.24 -23.57
CA ARG A 381 15.94 -9.31 -24.78
C ARG A 381 15.27 -8.64 -25.98
N LYS A 382 13.95 -8.88 -26.18
CA LYS A 382 13.17 -8.19 -27.23
C LYS A 382 13.09 -6.69 -27.03
N ALA A 383 13.06 -6.23 -25.77
CA ALA A 383 13.11 -4.81 -25.43
C ALA A 383 14.51 -4.20 -25.52
N GLY A 384 15.53 -4.95 -25.99
CA GLY A 384 16.87 -4.43 -26.31
C GLY A 384 17.93 -4.64 -25.23
N CYS A 385 17.62 -5.31 -24.12
CA CYS A 385 18.62 -5.64 -23.12
C CYS A 385 19.53 -6.78 -23.60
N THR A 386 20.86 -6.61 -23.50
CA THR A 386 21.84 -7.54 -24.06
C THR A 386 22.35 -8.59 -23.08
N ASP A 387 22.53 -8.23 -21.80
CA ASP A 387 22.94 -9.18 -20.76
C ASP A 387 21.75 -9.55 -19.87
N VAL A 388 21.00 -10.56 -20.32
CA VAL A 388 19.78 -11.04 -19.67
C VAL A 388 19.91 -12.53 -19.36
N CYS A 389 19.63 -12.93 -18.14
CA CYS A 389 19.51 -14.32 -17.75
C CYS A 389 18.24 -14.60 -16.95
N ALA A 390 17.76 -15.82 -17.02
CA ALA A 390 16.70 -16.34 -16.19
C ALA A 390 17.27 -17.17 -15.06
N GLU A 391 16.64 -17.09 -13.90
CA GLU A 391 16.91 -17.89 -12.72
C GLU A 391 15.59 -18.04 -11.94
N PRO A 392 14.94 -19.21 -11.99
CA PRO A 392 13.63 -19.39 -11.40
C PRO A 392 13.60 -19.25 -9.86
N GLU A 393 14.63 -19.70 -9.16
CA GLU A 393 14.69 -19.67 -7.69
C GLU A 393 15.14 -18.27 -7.24
N ILE A 394 14.33 -17.62 -6.39
CA ILE A 394 14.49 -16.21 -6.01
C ILE A 394 15.81 -15.94 -5.27
N GLY A 395 16.22 -16.83 -4.35
CA GLY A 395 17.47 -16.69 -3.63
C GLY A 395 18.70 -16.79 -4.55
N ALA A 396 18.71 -17.77 -5.47
CA ALA A 396 19.74 -17.93 -6.48
C ALA A 396 19.76 -16.75 -7.47
N ALA A 397 18.58 -16.26 -7.86
CA ALA A 397 18.44 -15.08 -8.72
C ALA A 397 19.00 -13.82 -8.05
N TYR A 398 18.72 -13.65 -6.76
CA TYR A 398 19.28 -12.53 -5.99
C TYR A 398 20.80 -12.60 -5.90
N GLU A 399 21.39 -13.75 -5.57
CA GLU A 399 22.85 -13.91 -5.51
C GLU A 399 23.51 -13.68 -6.89
N LYS A 400 22.87 -14.17 -7.96
CA LYS A 400 23.32 -13.93 -9.34
C LYS A 400 23.27 -12.43 -9.70
N ALA A 401 22.18 -11.75 -9.37
CA ALA A 401 22.03 -10.31 -9.59
C ALA A 401 23.02 -9.51 -8.75
N LEU A 402 23.26 -9.91 -7.50
CA LEU A 402 24.24 -9.28 -6.61
C LEU A 402 25.66 -9.43 -7.16
N GLY A 403 26.01 -10.60 -7.73
CA GLY A 403 27.28 -10.80 -8.41
C GLY A 403 27.46 -9.94 -9.66
N LYS A 404 26.40 -9.76 -10.47
CA LYS A 404 26.42 -8.91 -11.68
C LYS A 404 26.47 -7.41 -11.35
N LYS A 405 25.88 -7.00 -10.23
CA LYS A 405 25.88 -5.59 -9.80
C LYS A 405 27.28 -4.98 -9.68
N GLY A 406 28.29 -5.75 -9.28
CA GLY A 406 29.63 -5.23 -9.05
C GLY A 406 29.64 -4.05 -8.08
N SER A 407 30.22 -2.91 -8.49
CA SER A 407 30.20 -1.63 -7.75
C SER A 407 28.96 -0.77 -8.03
N GLY A 408 28.10 -1.17 -8.96
CA GLY A 408 26.88 -0.46 -9.33
C GLY A 408 25.72 -0.65 -8.37
N MET A 409 24.48 -0.51 -8.86
CA MET A 409 23.25 -0.64 -8.09
C MET A 409 22.43 -1.84 -8.55
N LEU A 410 21.82 -2.55 -7.63
CA LEU A 410 20.83 -3.58 -7.87
C LEU A 410 19.45 -3.07 -7.46
N PHE A 411 18.48 -3.14 -8.37
CA PHE A 411 17.08 -2.89 -8.08
C PHE A 411 16.28 -4.18 -8.22
N CYS A 412 15.52 -4.52 -7.19
CA CYS A 412 14.61 -5.66 -7.16
C CYS A 412 13.18 -5.12 -7.26
N VAL A 413 12.46 -5.43 -8.35
CA VAL A 413 11.19 -4.77 -8.69
C VAL A 413 10.27 -5.67 -9.52
N GLY A 414 9.01 -5.28 -9.66
CA GLY A 414 8.00 -5.88 -10.53
C GLY A 414 6.91 -6.65 -9.79
N SER A 415 7.11 -6.96 -8.49
CA SER A 415 6.09 -7.64 -7.68
C SER A 415 6.29 -7.38 -6.18
N LEU A 416 5.18 -7.15 -5.46
CA LEU A 416 5.20 -7.17 -3.99
C LEU A 416 5.55 -8.54 -3.42
N TYR A 417 5.23 -9.62 -4.12
CA TYR A 417 5.61 -10.98 -3.71
C TYR A 417 7.13 -11.17 -3.76
N LEU A 418 7.79 -10.71 -4.84
CA LEU A 418 9.26 -10.70 -4.91
C LEU A 418 9.86 -9.92 -3.74
N ALA A 419 9.31 -8.74 -3.47
CA ALA A 419 9.80 -7.92 -2.38
C ALA A 419 9.68 -8.63 -1.03
N GLY A 420 8.56 -9.33 -0.77
CA GLY A 420 8.35 -10.14 0.42
C GLY A 420 9.32 -11.33 0.54
N GLU A 421 9.46 -12.12 -0.52
CA GLU A 421 10.38 -13.27 -0.56
C GLU A 421 11.84 -12.83 -0.33
N LEU A 422 12.25 -11.72 -0.95
CA LEU A 422 13.59 -11.17 -0.73
C LEU A 422 13.80 -10.67 0.71
N LYS A 423 12.79 -10.04 1.33
CA LYS A 423 12.86 -9.65 2.74
C LYS A 423 13.01 -10.87 3.64
N ALA A 424 12.24 -11.94 3.39
CA ALA A 424 12.35 -13.19 4.12
C ALA A 424 13.73 -13.87 3.92
N TYR A 425 14.24 -13.87 2.68
CA TYR A 425 15.57 -14.41 2.36
C TYR A 425 16.68 -13.64 3.09
N LEU A 426 16.66 -12.30 3.03
CA LEU A 426 17.65 -11.45 3.68
C LEU A 426 17.61 -11.56 5.20
N ALA A 427 16.43 -11.71 5.80
CA ALA A 427 16.30 -11.92 7.24
C ALA A 427 16.96 -13.23 7.69
N LYS A 428 16.77 -14.32 6.93
CA LYS A 428 17.43 -15.63 7.20
C LYS A 428 18.94 -15.59 7.03
N ARG A 429 19.46 -14.73 6.13
CA ARG A 429 20.90 -14.61 5.87
C ARG A 429 21.63 -13.82 6.95
N ASN A 430 20.95 -12.87 7.59
CA ASN A 430 21.51 -11.94 8.58
C ASN A 430 21.30 -12.38 10.04
N GLY A 431 20.50 -13.43 10.28
CA GLY A 431 20.27 -14.06 11.60
C GLY A 431 21.03 -15.34 11.74
#